data_53a7a5ec1c05e093e8c7b4ee7cddbf09
#
_entry.id   53a7a5ec1c05e093e8c7b4ee7cddbf09
#
_cell.length_a   1.000
_cell.length_b   1.000
_cell.length_c   1.000
_cell.angle_alpha   90.00
_cell.angle_beta   90.00
_cell.angle_gamma   90.00
#
_symmetry.space_group_name_H-M   'P 1'
#
loop_
_entity.id
_entity.type
_entity.pdbx_description
1 polymer ?
#
loop_
_entity_poly.entity_id
_entity_poly.type
_entity_poly.pdbx_seq_one_letter_code
_entity_poly.pdbx_strand_id
1 'polypeptide(L)'
;VSAQDNLLLTFYEKSGFRKTPGYAETVAYCKTLDEASEIVKYTNFGVSPEGRELPLLIADKNQNFTPESVKLSGNALLLIQACIHPGESDGKDAGLMLLRDIISKKEYQKLLDHVTILFIPIFNTDGHERFGPYNRINQNGPDEMGWRTTAQNLNLNRDFMKADAPEMQAWLKMFNQWLPDFFVDCHTTDGADFQYTMTYALET
;
A
#
# COMPACT_ATOMS: atom_id res chain seq x y z
N VAL A 1 5.09 20.62 16.36
CA VAL A 1 5.68 19.57 15.49
C VAL A 1 7.10 19.40 15.97
N SER A 2 7.46 18.22 16.51
CA SER A 2 8.83 17.97 17.00
C SER A 2 9.80 17.87 15.82
N ALA A 3 11.13 18.06 16.07
CA ALA A 3 12.13 17.90 15.03
C ALA A 3 12.13 16.47 14.42
N GLN A 4 11.66 15.49 15.14
CA GLN A 4 11.53 14.09 14.73
C GLN A 4 10.35 13.90 13.76
N ASP A 5 9.27 14.67 13.91
CA ASP A 5 8.11 14.63 12.99
C ASP A 5 8.48 15.14 11.60
N ASN A 6 9.40 16.10 11.49
CA ASN A 6 9.87 16.62 10.20
C ASN A 6 10.76 15.65 9.41
N LEU A 7 11.40 14.68 10.07
CA LEU A 7 12.28 13.70 9.42
C LEU A 7 11.49 12.60 8.68
N LEU A 8 10.26 12.33 9.11
CA LEU A 8 9.40 11.27 8.56
C LEU A 8 8.23 11.80 7.73
N LEU A 9 8.26 13.07 7.28
CA LEU A 9 7.25 13.56 6.33
C LEU A 9 7.32 12.76 5.02
N THR A 10 6.16 12.35 4.53
CA THR A 10 6.04 11.65 3.24
C THR A 10 6.37 12.60 2.08
N PHE A 11 6.63 12.03 0.90
CA PHE A 11 6.79 12.83 -0.32
C PHE A 11 5.53 13.66 -0.63
N TYR A 12 4.35 13.07 -0.44
CA TYR A 12 3.06 13.72 -0.63
C TYR A 12 2.92 14.99 0.23
N GLU A 13 3.22 14.90 1.54
CA GLU A 13 3.20 16.04 2.44
C GLU A 13 4.23 17.11 2.05
N LYS A 14 5.46 16.70 1.70
CA LYS A 14 6.53 17.62 1.24
C LYS A 14 6.18 18.35 -0.05
N SER A 15 5.34 17.76 -0.89
CA SER A 15 4.85 18.39 -2.13
C SER A 15 3.73 19.40 -1.92
N GLY A 16 3.28 19.60 -0.66
CA GLY A 16 2.09 20.39 -0.36
C GLY A 16 0.80 19.69 -0.77
N PHE A 17 0.78 18.35 -0.68
CA PHE A 17 -0.37 17.47 -0.98
C PHE A 17 -0.79 17.52 -2.47
N ARG A 18 0.16 17.67 -3.37
CA ARG A 18 -0.09 17.77 -4.82
C ARG A 18 0.47 16.62 -5.63
N LYS A 19 1.54 15.97 -5.16
CA LYS A 19 2.27 14.95 -5.91
C LYS A 19 2.35 13.66 -5.12
N THR A 20 2.18 12.56 -5.81
CA THR A 20 2.43 11.23 -5.27
C THR A 20 3.85 10.77 -5.65
N PRO A 21 4.56 10.03 -4.77
CA PRO A 21 5.92 9.55 -5.08
C PRO A 21 5.91 8.46 -6.14
N GLY A 22 6.99 8.37 -6.92
CA GLY A 22 7.31 7.24 -7.78
C GLY A 22 7.63 5.98 -6.98
N TYR A 23 7.91 4.87 -7.70
CA TYR A 23 8.26 3.59 -7.08
C TYR A 23 9.53 3.69 -6.22
N ALA A 24 10.59 4.30 -6.75
CA ALA A 24 11.86 4.40 -6.06
C ALA A 24 11.75 5.18 -4.73
N GLU A 25 11.06 6.33 -4.75
CA GLU A 25 10.82 7.15 -3.57
C GLU A 25 9.91 6.44 -2.57
N THR A 26 8.89 5.72 -3.05
CA THR A 26 8.00 4.94 -2.20
C THR A 26 8.76 3.83 -1.47
N VAL A 27 9.56 3.04 -2.19
CA VAL A 27 10.37 1.96 -1.61
C VAL A 27 11.44 2.51 -0.65
N ALA A 28 12.10 3.62 -1.01
CA ALA A 28 13.04 4.28 -0.12
C ALA A 28 12.38 4.71 1.20
N TYR A 29 11.18 5.27 1.11
CA TYR A 29 10.41 5.65 2.30
C TYR A 29 9.97 4.44 3.14
N CYS A 30 9.54 3.34 2.50
CA CYS A 30 9.23 2.08 3.19
C CYS A 30 10.44 1.56 3.99
N LYS A 31 11.64 1.60 3.41
CA LYS A 31 12.89 1.23 4.09
C LYS A 31 13.23 2.19 5.25
N THR A 32 12.97 3.49 5.07
CA THR A 32 13.12 4.48 6.15
C THR A 32 12.19 4.17 7.33
N LEU A 33 10.96 3.71 7.09
CA LEU A 33 10.05 3.30 8.16
C LEU A 33 10.53 2.04 8.90
N ASP A 34 11.08 1.05 8.18
CA ASP A 34 11.72 -0.14 8.77
C ASP A 34 12.92 0.26 9.66
N GLU A 35 13.81 1.11 9.14
CA GLU A 35 14.99 1.59 9.87
C GLU A 35 14.65 2.47 11.10
N ALA A 36 13.53 3.18 11.05
CA ALA A 36 13.11 4.09 12.10
C ALA A 36 12.41 3.39 13.27
N SER A 37 12.02 2.12 13.16
CA SER A 37 11.21 1.44 14.17
C SER A 37 11.30 -0.07 14.12
N GLU A 38 11.41 -0.69 15.28
CA GLU A 38 11.40 -2.15 15.42
C GLU A 38 10.02 -2.80 15.19
N ILE A 39 8.94 -2.02 15.15
CA ILE A 39 7.56 -2.52 14.98
C ILE A 39 7.06 -2.50 13.53
N VAL A 40 7.89 -2.03 12.59
CA VAL A 40 7.59 -2.06 11.15
C VAL A 40 8.72 -2.75 10.42
N LYS A 41 8.38 -3.69 9.53
CA LYS A 41 9.34 -4.43 8.71
C LYS A 41 9.03 -4.28 7.24
N TYR A 42 10.01 -3.86 6.44
CA TYR A 42 9.94 -3.88 4.97
C TYR A 42 10.38 -5.25 4.44
N THR A 43 9.64 -5.75 3.47
CA THR A 43 9.96 -6.95 2.68
C THR A 43 9.29 -6.83 1.31
N ASN A 44 9.34 -7.90 0.51
CA ASN A 44 8.58 -8.02 -0.73
C ASN A 44 7.91 -9.40 -0.82
N PHE A 45 6.89 -9.50 -1.67
CA PHE A 45 6.19 -10.78 -1.89
C PHE A 45 6.38 -11.33 -3.30
N GLY A 46 7.19 -10.69 -4.14
CA GLY A 46 7.47 -11.12 -5.51
C GLY A 46 8.21 -10.06 -6.32
N VAL A 47 8.31 -10.30 -7.61
CA VAL A 47 8.95 -9.40 -8.57
C VAL A 47 8.07 -9.26 -9.81
N SER A 48 7.92 -8.04 -10.31
CA SER A 48 7.15 -7.72 -11.51
C SER A 48 7.89 -8.13 -12.80
N PRO A 49 7.22 -8.18 -13.96
CA PRO A 49 7.84 -8.44 -15.25
C PRO A 49 9.00 -7.51 -15.62
N GLU A 50 8.97 -6.25 -15.18
CA GLU A 50 10.06 -5.28 -15.39
C GLU A 50 11.15 -5.33 -14.29
N GLY A 51 11.10 -6.33 -13.40
CA GLY A 51 12.13 -6.58 -12.40
C GLY A 51 12.02 -5.74 -11.13
N ARG A 52 10.86 -5.10 -10.86
CA ARG A 52 10.61 -4.36 -9.61
C ARG A 52 10.11 -5.29 -8.53
N GLU A 53 10.64 -5.17 -7.32
CA GLU A 53 10.07 -5.84 -6.15
C GLU A 53 8.62 -5.41 -5.93
N LEU A 54 7.76 -6.34 -5.50
CA LEU A 54 6.41 -6.08 -5.05
C LEU A 54 6.45 -5.78 -3.54
N PRO A 55 6.39 -4.50 -3.12
CA PRO A 55 6.70 -4.10 -1.75
C PRO A 55 5.62 -4.53 -0.76
N LEU A 56 6.04 -4.97 0.42
CA LEU A 56 5.19 -5.30 1.55
C LEU A 56 5.79 -4.73 2.83
N LEU A 57 4.98 -4.03 3.62
CA LEU A 57 5.31 -3.65 4.99
C LEU A 57 4.47 -4.48 5.96
N ILE A 58 5.08 -4.88 7.07
CA ILE A 58 4.42 -5.59 8.16
C ILE A 58 4.55 -4.71 9.40
N ALA A 59 3.44 -4.36 10.01
CA ALA A 59 3.43 -3.63 11.27
C ALA A 59 2.85 -4.50 12.37
N ASP A 60 3.66 -4.78 13.39
CA ASP A 60 3.27 -5.61 14.55
C ASP A 60 4.00 -5.13 15.80
N LYS A 61 3.27 -4.91 16.88
CA LYS A 61 3.81 -4.38 18.13
C LYS A 61 4.86 -5.29 18.79
N ASN A 62 4.74 -6.59 18.59
CA ASN A 62 5.59 -7.62 19.18
C ASN A 62 6.57 -8.23 18.17
N GLN A 63 6.75 -7.56 17.01
CA GLN A 63 7.68 -7.99 15.96
C GLN A 63 7.35 -9.37 15.35
N ASN A 64 6.06 -9.69 15.26
CA ASN A 64 5.60 -10.89 14.56
C ASN A 64 5.61 -10.63 13.05
N PHE A 65 6.72 -10.91 12.37
CA PHE A 65 6.93 -10.59 10.96
C PHE A 65 6.89 -11.80 10.04
N THR A 66 6.38 -12.94 10.52
CA THR A 66 6.15 -14.14 9.70
C THR A 66 4.71 -14.63 9.85
N PRO A 67 4.16 -15.36 8.84
CA PRO A 67 2.82 -15.92 8.93
C PRO A 67 2.63 -16.78 10.19
N GLU A 68 3.64 -17.58 10.54
CA GLU A 68 3.60 -18.47 11.70
C GLU A 68 3.57 -17.69 13.02
N SER A 69 4.41 -16.65 13.15
CA SER A 69 4.46 -15.85 14.39
C SER A 69 3.18 -15.06 14.60
N VAL A 70 2.60 -14.49 13.53
CA VAL A 70 1.31 -13.77 13.60
C VAL A 70 0.20 -14.74 14.00
N LYS A 71 0.12 -15.90 13.38
CA LYS A 71 -0.88 -16.93 13.75
C LYS A 71 -0.77 -17.36 15.21
N LEU A 72 0.45 -17.48 15.74
CA LEU A 72 0.69 -17.85 17.14
C LEU A 72 0.39 -16.71 18.11
N SER A 73 0.48 -15.45 17.68
CA SER A 73 0.20 -14.29 18.54
C SER A 73 -1.28 -14.17 18.91
N GLY A 74 -2.17 -14.67 18.06
CA GLY A 74 -3.62 -14.50 18.20
C GLY A 74 -4.12 -13.13 17.77
N ASN A 75 -3.28 -12.28 17.17
CA ASN A 75 -3.69 -11.02 16.57
C ASN A 75 -4.56 -11.29 15.33
N ALA A 76 -5.55 -10.44 15.11
CA ALA A 76 -6.22 -10.36 13.82
C ALA A 76 -5.24 -9.84 12.75
N LEU A 77 -5.28 -10.40 11.56
CA LEU A 77 -4.41 -10.01 10.45
C LEU A 77 -5.20 -9.17 9.44
N LEU A 78 -4.81 -7.91 9.31
CA LEU A 78 -5.37 -6.96 8.38
C LEU A 78 -4.43 -6.76 7.18
N LEU A 79 -4.88 -7.11 5.97
CA LEU A 79 -4.20 -6.78 4.72
C LEU A 79 -4.81 -5.49 4.13
N ILE A 80 -3.97 -4.49 3.91
CA ILE A 80 -4.33 -3.24 3.21
C ILE A 80 -3.53 -3.21 1.91
N GLN A 81 -4.21 -3.04 0.79
CA GLN A 81 -3.62 -2.95 -0.53
C GLN A 81 -3.95 -1.62 -1.19
N ALA A 82 -2.96 -1.01 -1.85
CA ALA A 82 -3.13 0.19 -2.63
C ALA A 82 -2.54 0.03 -4.04
N CYS A 83 -2.92 0.92 -4.94
CA CYS A 83 -2.38 1.00 -6.30
C CYS A 83 -2.48 -0.30 -7.11
N ILE A 84 -3.57 -1.09 -6.95
CA ILE A 84 -3.94 -2.07 -7.98
C ILE A 84 -4.23 -1.35 -9.31
N HIS A 85 -4.77 -0.15 -9.22
CA HIS A 85 -4.80 0.85 -10.28
C HIS A 85 -3.86 2.00 -9.90
N PRO A 86 -2.69 2.12 -10.52
CA PRO A 86 -1.66 3.06 -10.10
C PRO A 86 -2.01 4.56 -10.14
N GLY A 87 -3.06 4.92 -10.89
CA GLY A 87 -3.60 6.28 -10.88
C GLY A 87 -4.47 6.61 -9.66
N GLU A 88 -4.75 5.62 -8.80
CA GLU A 88 -5.55 5.74 -7.57
C GLU A 88 -4.61 5.68 -6.36
N SER A 89 -3.84 6.75 -6.14
CA SER A 89 -2.70 6.77 -5.21
C SER A 89 -3.06 7.10 -3.75
N ASP A 90 -4.31 7.46 -3.48
CA ASP A 90 -4.75 7.93 -2.16
C ASP A 90 -4.46 6.90 -1.06
N GLY A 91 -4.78 5.63 -1.30
CA GLY A 91 -4.50 4.55 -0.36
C GLY A 91 -3.02 4.34 -0.10
N LYS A 92 -2.15 4.56 -1.09
CA LYS A 92 -0.69 4.51 -0.93
C LYS A 92 -0.21 5.61 0.00
N ASP A 93 -0.55 6.85 -0.29
CA ASP A 93 -0.06 8.00 0.46
C ASP A 93 -0.64 8.01 1.88
N ALA A 94 -1.93 7.71 2.04
CA ALA A 94 -2.58 7.59 3.35
C ALA A 94 -2.01 6.43 4.19
N GLY A 95 -1.75 5.28 3.59
CA GLY A 95 -1.18 4.12 4.29
C GLY A 95 0.26 4.36 4.78
N LEU A 96 1.07 5.05 3.99
CA LEU A 96 2.42 5.47 4.41
C LEU A 96 2.37 6.47 5.56
N MET A 97 1.43 7.43 5.53
CA MET A 97 1.19 8.36 6.63
C MET A 97 0.71 7.63 7.88
N LEU A 98 -0.19 6.66 7.76
CA LEU A 98 -0.67 5.84 8.87
C LEU A 98 0.47 5.07 9.53
N LEU A 99 1.33 4.40 8.77
CA LEU A 99 2.47 3.66 9.32
C LEU A 99 3.47 4.59 10.02
N ARG A 100 3.74 5.78 9.46
CA ARG A 100 4.53 6.80 10.13
C ARG A 100 3.90 7.22 11.46
N ASP A 101 2.60 7.45 11.47
CA ASP A 101 1.88 7.86 12.69
C ASP A 101 1.87 6.74 13.74
N ILE A 102 1.76 5.48 13.34
CA ILE A 102 1.93 4.32 14.23
C ILE A 102 3.34 4.31 14.86
N ILE A 103 4.38 4.61 14.09
CA ILE A 103 5.76 4.67 14.59
C ILE A 103 5.96 5.83 15.57
N SER A 104 5.44 7.02 15.25
CA SER A 104 5.76 8.28 15.93
C SER A 104 4.81 8.64 17.07
N LYS A 105 3.58 8.11 17.11
CA LYS A 105 2.54 8.52 18.04
C LYS A 105 2.01 7.34 18.86
N LYS A 106 2.18 7.40 20.19
CA LYS A 106 1.76 6.31 21.09
C LYS A 106 0.25 5.97 21.00
N GLU A 107 -0.59 6.94 20.68
CA GLU A 107 -2.02 6.71 20.49
C GLU A 107 -2.32 5.80 19.29
N TYR A 108 -1.55 5.92 18.20
CA TYR A 108 -1.70 5.07 17.01
C TYR A 108 -1.06 3.69 17.20
N GLN A 109 -0.04 3.56 18.07
CA GLN A 109 0.54 2.24 18.37
C GLN A 109 -0.47 1.29 19.01
N LYS A 110 -1.50 1.80 19.69
CA LYS A 110 -2.59 0.99 20.25
C LYS A 110 -3.40 0.23 19.19
N LEU A 111 -3.37 0.67 17.94
CA LEU A 111 -3.99 -0.06 16.83
C LEU A 111 -3.37 -1.46 16.68
N LEU A 112 -2.11 -1.62 17.06
CA LEU A 112 -1.38 -2.90 16.98
C LEU A 112 -1.51 -3.76 18.24
N ASP A 113 -2.33 -3.39 19.23
CA ASP A 113 -2.49 -4.17 20.47
C ASP A 113 -3.11 -5.56 20.19
N HIS A 114 -3.94 -5.66 19.15
CA HIS A 114 -4.65 -6.90 18.77
C HIS A 114 -4.67 -7.13 17.25
N VAL A 115 -3.93 -6.32 16.49
CA VAL A 115 -3.92 -6.39 15.02
C VAL A 115 -2.49 -6.35 14.52
N THR A 116 -2.17 -7.22 13.59
CA THR A 116 -0.99 -7.12 12.73
C THR A 116 -1.43 -6.58 11.37
N ILE A 117 -0.73 -5.60 10.83
CA ILE A 117 -1.06 -4.99 9.54
C ILE A 117 -0.05 -5.43 8.49
N LEU A 118 -0.55 -5.96 7.38
CA LEU A 118 0.18 -6.09 6.13
C LEU A 118 -0.23 -4.92 5.22
N PHE A 119 0.74 -4.18 4.70
CA PHE A 119 0.47 -3.07 3.81
C PHE A 119 1.24 -3.21 2.50
N ILE A 120 0.50 -3.24 1.38
CA ILE A 120 1.03 -3.21 0.02
C ILE A 120 0.84 -1.78 -0.51
N PRO A 121 1.88 -0.94 -0.54
CA PRO A 121 1.74 0.45 -1.00
C PRO A 121 1.53 0.55 -2.51
N ILE A 122 2.14 -0.34 -3.28
CA ILE A 122 2.02 -0.40 -4.74
C ILE A 122 1.89 -1.85 -5.18
N PHE A 123 0.70 -2.27 -5.60
CA PHE A 123 0.53 -3.62 -6.14
C PHE A 123 0.96 -3.69 -7.61
N ASN A 124 0.50 -2.77 -8.46
CA ASN A 124 0.90 -2.71 -9.87
C ASN A 124 2.12 -1.80 -10.04
N THR A 125 3.31 -2.32 -9.73
CA THR A 125 4.56 -1.55 -9.73
C THR A 125 4.97 -1.07 -11.11
N ASP A 126 4.77 -1.87 -12.16
CA ASP A 126 5.18 -1.51 -13.53
C ASP A 126 4.23 -0.46 -14.14
N GLY A 127 2.93 -0.63 -13.95
CA GLY A 127 1.97 0.40 -14.34
C GLY A 127 2.16 1.71 -13.57
N HIS A 128 2.60 1.61 -12.32
CA HIS A 128 2.89 2.77 -11.48
C HIS A 128 4.00 3.64 -12.06
N GLU A 129 5.04 3.08 -12.66
CA GLU A 129 6.14 3.83 -13.25
C GLU A 129 5.83 4.45 -14.63
N ARG A 130 4.68 4.16 -15.19
CA ARG A 130 4.19 4.83 -16.40
C ARG A 130 3.48 6.13 -16.04
N PHE A 131 4.22 7.03 -15.40
CA PHE A 131 3.70 8.32 -14.93
C PHE A 131 3.30 9.24 -16.07
N GLY A 132 2.20 9.99 -15.86
CA GLY A 132 1.76 11.01 -16.76
C GLY A 132 0.56 11.78 -16.23
N PRO A 133 0.38 13.05 -16.67
CA PRO A 133 -0.67 13.94 -16.15
C PRO A 133 -2.08 13.60 -16.67
N TYR A 134 -2.18 12.73 -17.67
CA TYR A 134 -3.45 12.41 -18.34
C TYR A 134 -3.88 10.95 -18.16
N ASN A 135 -3.23 10.20 -17.28
CA ASN A 135 -3.51 8.78 -17.07
C ASN A 135 -4.89 8.52 -16.45
N ARG A 136 -5.46 9.55 -15.79
CA ARG A 136 -6.80 9.55 -15.19
C ARG A 136 -7.47 10.89 -15.46
N ILE A 137 -7.94 11.09 -16.69
CA ILE A 137 -8.50 12.35 -17.19
C ILE A 137 -9.76 12.83 -16.45
N ASN A 138 -10.41 11.94 -15.72
CA ASN A 138 -11.62 12.18 -14.94
C ASN A 138 -11.35 12.40 -13.43
N GLN A 139 -10.09 12.58 -13.02
CA GLN A 139 -9.68 12.85 -11.65
C GLN A 139 -8.93 14.19 -11.53
N ASN A 140 -9.07 14.85 -10.37
CA ASN A 140 -8.50 16.18 -10.10
C ASN A 140 -7.04 16.18 -9.61
N GLY A 141 -6.39 15.05 -9.57
CA GLY A 141 -5.00 14.93 -9.09
C GLY A 141 -4.65 13.49 -8.79
N PRO A 142 -3.41 13.22 -8.39
CA PRO A 142 -2.26 14.12 -8.28
C PRO A 142 -1.82 14.71 -9.63
N ASP A 143 -0.82 15.66 -9.63
CA ASP A 143 -0.33 16.31 -10.84
C ASP A 143 0.09 15.31 -11.94
N GLU A 144 0.71 14.20 -11.55
CA GLU A 144 1.03 13.05 -12.39
C GLU A 144 0.79 11.76 -11.61
N MET A 145 0.42 10.70 -12.30
CA MET A 145 0.07 9.40 -11.71
C MET A 145 0.38 8.25 -12.66
N GLY A 146 0.40 7.02 -12.14
CA GLY A 146 0.67 5.82 -12.92
C GLY A 146 -0.48 5.41 -13.84
N TRP A 147 -0.18 4.42 -14.70
CA TRP A 147 -1.10 3.86 -15.68
C TRP A 147 -1.84 2.64 -15.12
N ARG A 148 -3.10 2.45 -15.54
CA ARG A 148 -4.01 1.43 -15.00
C ARG A 148 -3.53 -0.01 -15.13
N THR A 149 -2.90 -0.37 -16.26
CA THR A 149 -2.52 -1.75 -16.57
C THR A 149 -1.06 -2.03 -16.23
N THR A 150 -0.72 -3.33 -16.10
CA THR A 150 0.65 -3.82 -15.89
C THR A 150 1.54 -3.60 -17.12
N ALA A 151 2.83 -3.98 -17.03
CA ALA A 151 3.75 -4.00 -18.18
C ALA A 151 3.21 -4.84 -19.35
N GLN A 152 2.48 -5.90 -19.06
CA GLN A 152 1.88 -6.79 -20.05
C GLN A 152 0.46 -6.34 -20.49
N ASN A 153 0.04 -5.13 -20.13
CA ASN A 153 -1.29 -4.58 -20.38
C ASN A 153 -2.45 -5.37 -19.77
N LEU A 154 -2.19 -6.11 -18.69
CA LEU A 154 -3.21 -6.80 -17.91
C LEU A 154 -3.77 -5.87 -16.83
N ASN A 155 -5.06 -6.01 -16.54
CA ASN A 155 -5.72 -5.31 -15.43
C ASN A 155 -5.81 -6.24 -14.22
N LEU A 156 -4.98 -6.01 -13.19
CA LEU A 156 -4.92 -6.85 -12.00
C LEU A 156 -6.28 -6.98 -11.31
N ASN A 157 -7.09 -5.90 -11.29
CA ASN A 157 -8.44 -5.92 -10.72
C ASN A 157 -9.48 -6.65 -11.59
N ARG A 158 -9.03 -7.43 -12.57
CA ARG A 158 -9.84 -8.39 -13.36
C ARG A 158 -9.17 -9.76 -13.42
N ASP A 159 -8.14 -9.97 -12.59
CA ASP A 159 -7.25 -11.12 -12.72
C ASP A 159 -7.27 -12.09 -11.51
N PHE A 160 -7.97 -11.74 -10.43
CA PHE A 160 -8.06 -12.59 -9.21
C PHE A 160 -8.50 -14.04 -9.49
N MET A 161 -9.37 -14.24 -10.48
CA MET A 161 -9.87 -15.58 -10.85
C MET A 161 -8.99 -16.28 -11.88
N LYS A 162 -8.29 -15.54 -12.74
CA LYS A 162 -7.50 -16.10 -13.83
C LYS A 162 -6.03 -16.27 -13.47
N ALA A 163 -5.49 -15.31 -12.72
CA ALA A 163 -4.08 -15.25 -12.33
C ALA A 163 -3.13 -15.33 -13.53
N ASP A 164 -3.44 -14.57 -14.59
CA ASP A 164 -2.60 -14.51 -15.80
C ASP A 164 -1.33 -13.66 -15.54
N ALA A 165 -1.45 -12.60 -14.71
CA ALA A 165 -0.35 -11.71 -14.38
C ALA A 165 0.59 -12.32 -13.34
N PRO A 166 1.93 -12.26 -13.54
CA PRO A 166 2.90 -12.71 -12.54
C PRO A 166 2.73 -12.04 -11.17
N GLU A 167 2.36 -10.75 -11.15
CA GLU A 167 2.07 -10.01 -9.92
C GLU A 167 0.89 -10.62 -9.17
N MET A 168 -0.17 -11.01 -9.87
CA MET A 168 -1.33 -11.66 -9.27
C MET A 168 -0.99 -13.05 -8.74
N GLN A 169 -0.18 -13.82 -9.45
CA GLN A 169 0.31 -15.13 -8.97
C GLN A 169 1.12 -14.98 -7.68
N ALA A 170 2.00 -13.98 -7.61
CA ALA A 170 2.77 -13.66 -6.42
C ALA A 170 1.86 -13.24 -5.26
N TRP A 171 0.86 -12.41 -5.54
CA TRP A 171 -0.13 -11.97 -4.56
C TRP A 171 -0.94 -13.14 -3.99
N LEU A 172 -1.48 -14.02 -4.84
CA LEU A 172 -2.23 -15.20 -4.41
C LEU A 172 -1.38 -16.14 -3.55
N LYS A 173 -0.08 -16.29 -3.89
CA LYS A 173 0.85 -17.07 -3.07
C LYS A 173 1.03 -16.45 -1.69
N MET A 174 1.28 -15.14 -1.62
CA MET A 174 1.41 -14.37 -0.38
C MET A 174 0.11 -14.46 0.43
N PHE A 175 -1.05 -14.20 -0.19
CA PHE A 175 -2.35 -14.27 0.46
C PHE A 175 -2.61 -15.65 1.10
N ASN A 176 -2.32 -16.74 0.39
CA ASN A 176 -2.47 -18.11 0.90
C ASN A 176 -1.48 -18.46 2.02
N GLN A 177 -0.35 -17.77 2.10
CA GLN A 177 0.61 -17.97 3.20
C GLN A 177 0.16 -17.25 4.47
N TRP A 178 -0.34 -16.00 4.31
CA TRP A 178 -0.70 -15.14 5.42
C TRP A 178 -2.14 -15.35 5.92
N LEU A 179 -3.09 -15.67 5.03
CA LEU A 179 -4.52 -15.87 5.32
C LEU A 179 -5.11 -14.73 6.16
N PRO A 180 -5.15 -13.50 5.66
CA PRO A 180 -5.65 -12.35 6.42
C PRO A 180 -7.12 -12.52 6.81
N ASP A 181 -7.46 -12.08 8.02
CA ASP A 181 -8.83 -12.09 8.54
C ASP A 181 -9.68 -10.99 7.90
N PHE A 182 -9.04 -9.90 7.48
CA PHE A 182 -9.69 -8.78 6.81
C PHE A 182 -8.82 -8.21 5.71
N PHE A 183 -9.41 -7.94 4.55
CA PHE A 183 -8.73 -7.36 3.40
C PHE A 183 -9.40 -6.05 2.98
N VAL A 184 -8.58 -5.01 2.80
CA VAL A 184 -8.98 -3.69 2.29
C VAL A 184 -8.26 -3.44 0.99
N ASP A 185 -9.02 -3.28 -0.10
CA ASP A 185 -8.51 -2.83 -1.39
C ASP A 185 -8.85 -1.35 -1.59
N CYS A 186 -7.83 -0.50 -1.60
CA CYS A 186 -8.00 0.94 -1.67
C CYS A 186 -8.16 1.39 -3.12
N HIS A 187 -9.28 2.07 -3.37
CA HIS A 187 -9.63 2.64 -4.67
C HIS A 187 -10.03 4.11 -4.55
N THR A 188 -10.06 4.79 -5.69
CA THR A 188 -10.78 6.06 -5.85
C THR A 188 -11.88 5.91 -6.89
N THR A 189 -12.83 6.84 -6.92
CA THR A 189 -13.89 6.83 -7.93
C THR A 189 -13.33 7.18 -9.32
N ASP A 190 -14.03 6.77 -10.37
CA ASP A 190 -13.73 7.17 -11.74
C ASP A 190 -14.31 8.56 -12.08
N GLY A 191 -14.15 9.53 -11.16
CA GLY A 191 -14.63 10.90 -11.31
C GLY A 191 -16.08 11.11 -10.89
N ALA A 192 -16.74 10.09 -10.31
CA ALA A 192 -18.08 10.25 -9.73
C ALA A 192 -17.99 11.11 -8.46
N ASP A 193 -18.80 12.14 -8.39
CA ASP A 193 -18.89 13.03 -7.22
C ASP A 193 -19.96 12.47 -6.27
N PHE A 194 -19.48 11.76 -5.24
CA PHE A 194 -20.34 11.24 -4.20
C PHE A 194 -20.51 12.27 -3.06
N GLN A 195 -21.67 12.23 -2.41
CA GLN A 195 -21.95 13.08 -1.26
C GLN A 195 -20.95 12.86 -0.09
N TYR A 196 -20.43 11.65 0.05
CA TYR A 196 -19.51 11.28 1.13
C TYR A 196 -18.07 11.25 0.63
N THR A 197 -17.16 11.81 1.42
CA THR A 197 -15.72 11.80 1.13
C THR A 197 -15.16 10.39 1.07
N MET A 198 -15.66 9.48 1.90
CA MET A 198 -15.29 8.07 1.91
C MET A 198 -16.52 7.19 1.71
N THR A 199 -16.41 6.23 0.80
CA THR A 199 -17.41 5.19 0.58
C THR A 199 -16.74 3.82 0.63
N TYR A 200 -17.49 2.77 0.99
CA TYR A 200 -16.99 1.40 0.99
C TYR A 200 -18.09 0.43 0.55
N ALA A 201 -17.66 -0.72 0.05
CA ALA A 201 -18.51 -1.87 -0.22
C ALA A 201 -17.95 -3.08 0.52
N LEU A 202 -18.81 -3.92 1.05
CA LEU A 202 -18.45 -5.21 1.65
C LEU A 202 -18.87 -6.32 0.70
N GLU A 203 -17.97 -7.29 0.48
CA GLU A 203 -18.35 -8.57 -0.12
C GLU A 203 -19.04 -9.43 0.94
N THR A 204 -20.14 -10.08 0.55
CA THR A 204 -20.96 -10.92 1.41
C THR A 204 -20.87 -12.39 1.02
#